data_c4c3dd259223af16262c1f7333c43a2b
#
_entry.id   c4c3dd259223af16262c1f7333c43a2b
#
_cell.length_a   1.000
_cell.length_b   1.000
_cell.length_c   1.000
_cell.angle_alpha   90.00
_cell.angle_beta   90.00
_cell.angle_gamma   90.00
#
_symmetry.space_group_name_H-M   'P 1'
#
loop_
_entity.id
_entity.type
_entity.pdbx_description
1 polymer ?
#
loop_
_entity_poly.entity_id
_entity_poly.type
_entity_poly.pdbx_seq_one_letter_code
_entity_poly.pdbx_strand_id
1 'polypeptide(L)'
;MTGVQTCALPIYIDGKWVPFTDYSDPRTREVLKRDMQEFVRRYKDTPGVLMFAFGNESNYGLSWSSFEIENLPEGEQNTAKARYLYSLWNEVVAAGKSIAPNQPFTIVNGDIQYIDLIAELCPDIDMLGTNAYRGKSFTGLWRDVDEKLDLPVIFFEFGSDAFNARDFQEDQLSQALILKDQWQEMYNKAATNGEEGNSIGAFIFEWRDDWWKYLQIERLDIQDTNASWSNQAYLFDWADGKNNMNEEWFGITALGPMNSDGVATARPRMAYDVMAEVFRMDPYTASKAEINSMFANMDVGLFELKGDVRAVKAEMEENKKKLSFTGGR
;
A
#
# COMPACT_ATOMS: atom_id res chain seq x y z
N MET A 1 -2.16 -5.34 -15.51
CA MET A 1 -0.73 -5.46 -15.19
C MET A 1 -0.66 -6.06 -13.80
N THR A 2 -0.25 -7.30 -13.73
CA THR A 2 -0.09 -8.04 -12.49
C THR A 2 1.14 -7.50 -11.77
N GLY A 3 0.93 -6.75 -10.71
CA GLY A 3 2.01 -6.34 -9.81
C GLY A 3 2.51 -7.53 -9.02
N VAL A 4 3.45 -8.28 -9.60
CA VAL A 4 4.31 -9.11 -8.79
C VAL A 4 5.14 -8.13 -7.97
N GLN A 5 4.90 -8.05 -6.66
CA GLN A 5 5.81 -7.38 -5.74
C GLN A 5 7.14 -8.14 -5.76
N THR A 6 8.00 -7.77 -6.70
CA THR A 6 9.39 -8.14 -6.62
C THR A 6 10.07 -6.99 -5.91
N CYS A 7 10.53 -7.21 -4.69
CA CYS A 7 11.38 -6.27 -3.95
C CYS A 7 12.68 -5.90 -4.70
N ALA A 8 12.95 -6.51 -5.84
CA ALA A 8 14.01 -6.15 -6.77
C ALA A 8 13.37 -5.81 -8.12
N LEU A 9 13.58 -4.59 -8.60
CA LEU A 9 13.14 -4.19 -9.93
C LEU A 9 13.99 -4.94 -10.96
N PRO A 10 13.45 -5.94 -11.71
CA PRO A 10 14.17 -6.51 -12.83
C PRO A 10 14.26 -5.45 -13.92
N ILE A 11 15.43 -5.24 -14.45
CA ILE A 11 15.67 -4.28 -15.53
C ILE A 11 16.29 -4.94 -16.74
N TYR A 12 16.14 -4.31 -17.90
CA TYR A 12 16.85 -4.71 -19.11
C TYR A 12 18.06 -3.80 -19.31
N ILE A 13 19.25 -4.38 -19.32
CA ILE A 13 20.49 -3.69 -19.65
C ILE A 13 21.03 -4.32 -20.95
N ASP A 14 21.22 -3.50 -21.97
CA ASP A 14 21.70 -3.95 -23.29
C ASP A 14 20.88 -5.12 -23.86
N GLY A 15 19.55 -5.10 -23.66
CA GLY A 15 18.63 -6.12 -24.13
C GLY A 15 18.67 -7.44 -23.32
N LYS A 16 19.40 -7.50 -22.22
CA LYS A 16 19.46 -8.65 -21.32
C LYS A 16 18.66 -8.35 -20.05
N TRP A 17 17.85 -9.32 -19.63
CA TRP A 17 17.13 -9.24 -18.38
C TRP A 17 18.08 -9.46 -17.20
N VAL A 18 18.03 -8.56 -16.22
CA VAL A 18 18.82 -8.62 -14.99
C VAL A 18 17.86 -8.81 -13.82
N PRO A 19 17.85 -10.00 -13.19
CA PRO A 19 16.88 -10.33 -12.14
C PRO A 19 17.13 -9.61 -10.81
N PHE A 20 18.37 -9.23 -10.54
CA PHE A 20 18.76 -8.49 -9.34
C PHE A 20 19.46 -7.21 -9.77
N THR A 21 18.87 -6.07 -9.40
CA THR A 21 19.39 -4.77 -9.82
C THR A 21 20.58 -4.39 -8.96
N ASP A 22 21.74 -4.24 -9.58
CA ASP A 22 22.93 -3.65 -8.96
C ASP A 22 22.82 -2.13 -9.00
N TYR A 23 22.48 -1.52 -7.87
CA TYR A 23 22.30 -0.08 -7.75
C TYR A 23 23.62 0.70 -7.75
N SER A 24 24.77 0.03 -7.67
CA SER A 24 26.10 0.63 -7.82
C SER A 24 26.55 0.72 -9.29
N ASP A 25 26.02 -0.11 -10.20
CA ASP A 25 26.41 -0.14 -11.61
C ASP A 25 25.98 1.17 -12.32
N PRO A 26 26.93 1.95 -12.89
CA PRO A 26 26.62 3.17 -13.61
C PRO A 26 25.62 3.00 -14.75
N ARG A 27 25.60 1.84 -15.43
CA ARG A 27 24.66 1.55 -16.51
C ARG A 27 23.24 1.40 -15.99
N THR A 28 23.06 0.72 -14.86
CA THR A 28 21.78 0.62 -14.14
C THR A 28 21.27 2.02 -13.81
N ARG A 29 22.11 2.87 -13.25
CA ARG A 29 21.76 4.24 -12.86
C ARG A 29 21.33 5.07 -14.07
N GLU A 30 22.05 5.02 -15.18
CA GLU A 30 21.69 5.74 -16.40
C GLU A 30 20.37 5.24 -17.03
N VAL A 31 20.13 3.92 -17.04
CA VAL A 31 18.88 3.34 -17.55
C VAL A 31 17.70 3.86 -16.74
N LEU A 32 17.75 3.77 -15.42
CA LEU A 32 16.64 4.17 -14.55
C LEU A 32 16.36 5.69 -14.61
N LYS A 33 17.40 6.52 -14.69
CA LYS A 33 17.24 7.98 -14.90
C LYS A 33 16.56 8.29 -16.23
N ARG A 34 17.02 7.68 -17.29
CA ARG A 34 16.43 7.84 -18.63
C ARG A 34 14.98 7.39 -18.68
N ASP A 35 14.69 6.23 -18.10
CA ASP A 35 13.34 5.65 -18.12
C ASP A 35 12.37 6.51 -17.29
N MET A 36 12.82 7.07 -16.16
CA MET A 36 12.02 8.04 -15.40
C MET A 36 11.76 9.29 -16.24
N GLN A 37 12.79 9.85 -16.90
CA GLN A 37 12.60 11.04 -17.73
C GLN A 37 11.62 10.78 -18.89
N GLU A 38 11.68 9.61 -19.52
CA GLU A 38 10.73 9.23 -20.57
C GLU A 38 9.32 9.10 -20.03
N PHE A 39 9.15 8.42 -18.88
CA PHE A 39 7.88 8.28 -18.20
C PHE A 39 7.27 9.65 -17.84
N VAL A 40 8.05 10.53 -17.24
CA VAL A 40 7.60 11.88 -16.89
C VAL A 40 7.23 12.69 -18.13
N ARG A 41 8.05 12.70 -19.21
CA ARG A 41 7.69 13.39 -20.45
C ARG A 41 6.35 12.92 -21.01
N ARG A 42 6.07 11.63 -20.90
CA ARG A 42 4.85 11.04 -21.44
C ARG A 42 3.61 11.43 -20.65
N TYR A 43 3.72 11.56 -19.33
CA TYR A 43 2.54 11.66 -18.47
C TYR A 43 2.38 12.99 -17.75
N LYS A 44 3.37 13.88 -17.71
CA LYS A 44 3.33 15.14 -16.95
C LYS A 44 2.16 16.07 -17.29
N ASP A 45 1.66 16.03 -18.51
CA ASP A 45 0.57 16.86 -18.99
C ASP A 45 -0.78 16.10 -19.00
N THR A 46 -0.82 14.88 -18.46
CA THR A 46 -2.06 14.08 -18.38
C THR A 46 -2.94 14.60 -17.25
N PRO A 47 -4.19 14.97 -17.52
CA PRO A 47 -5.12 15.41 -16.48
C PRO A 47 -5.29 14.35 -15.39
N GLY A 48 -5.20 14.77 -14.12
CA GLY A 48 -5.34 13.88 -12.97
C GLY A 48 -4.03 13.25 -12.48
N VAL A 49 -2.89 13.46 -13.14
CA VAL A 49 -1.58 13.09 -12.58
C VAL A 49 -1.23 14.06 -11.46
N LEU A 50 -1.23 13.55 -10.24
CA LEU A 50 -0.97 14.31 -9.03
C LEU A 50 0.53 14.47 -8.77
N MET A 51 1.26 13.37 -8.83
CA MET A 51 2.68 13.28 -8.50
C MET A 51 3.35 12.12 -9.25
N PHE A 52 4.67 12.04 -9.14
CA PHE A 52 5.45 10.90 -9.60
C PHE A 52 6.11 10.21 -8.40
N ALA A 53 5.93 8.90 -8.31
CA ALA A 53 6.53 8.07 -7.28
C ALA A 53 7.46 7.04 -7.90
N PHE A 54 8.60 6.79 -7.26
CA PHE A 54 9.60 5.86 -7.74
C PHE A 54 9.87 4.73 -6.75
N GLY A 55 9.98 3.52 -7.28
CA GLY A 55 10.19 2.29 -6.51
C GLY A 55 8.93 1.77 -5.84
N ASN A 56 9.06 0.63 -5.19
CA ASN A 56 8.12 0.07 -4.23
C ASN A 56 8.90 -0.85 -3.30
N GLU A 57 9.07 -0.47 -2.04
CA GLU A 57 9.74 -1.26 -0.99
C GLU A 57 11.11 -1.84 -1.39
N SER A 58 11.84 -1.18 -2.30
CA SER A 58 13.13 -1.68 -2.79
C SER A 58 14.19 -1.81 -1.69
N ASN A 59 13.97 -1.17 -0.55
CA ASN A 59 14.79 -1.30 0.66
C ASN A 59 14.72 -2.72 1.29
N TYR A 60 13.67 -3.50 1.01
CA TYR A 60 13.59 -4.90 1.40
C TYR A 60 14.29 -5.83 0.40
N GLY A 61 14.54 -5.37 -0.82
CA GLY A 61 15.10 -6.14 -1.93
C GLY A 61 16.59 -5.92 -2.18
N LEU A 62 17.42 -5.72 -1.15
CA LEU A 62 18.87 -5.51 -1.27
C LEU A 62 19.63 -6.83 -1.55
N SER A 63 19.18 -7.58 -2.56
CA SER A 63 19.66 -8.95 -2.84
C SER A 63 20.89 -9.01 -3.75
N TRP A 64 21.25 -7.88 -4.42
CA TRP A 64 22.44 -7.82 -5.25
C TRP A 64 23.73 -7.79 -4.42
N SER A 65 24.85 -8.14 -5.02
CA SER A 65 26.15 -8.05 -4.41
C SER A 65 27.22 -7.62 -5.42
N SER A 66 28.29 -7.03 -4.94
CA SER A 66 29.49 -6.69 -5.72
C SER A 66 30.74 -7.04 -4.90
N PHE A 67 31.89 -7.04 -5.57
CA PHE A 67 33.16 -7.30 -4.89
C PHE A 67 33.41 -6.33 -3.72
N GLU A 68 33.06 -5.06 -3.88
CA GLU A 68 33.19 -4.04 -2.84
C GLU A 68 32.30 -4.33 -1.64
N ILE A 69 31.06 -4.76 -1.88
CA ILE A 69 30.10 -5.10 -0.81
C ILE A 69 30.56 -6.36 -0.04
N GLU A 70 30.99 -7.40 -0.76
CA GLU A 70 31.41 -8.67 -0.16
C GLU A 70 32.65 -8.53 0.73
N ASN A 71 33.47 -7.52 0.49
CA ASN A 71 34.65 -7.23 1.32
C ASN A 71 34.35 -6.38 2.57
N LEU A 72 33.12 -5.90 2.73
CA LEU A 72 32.68 -5.22 3.95
C LEU A 72 32.35 -6.22 5.06
N PRO A 73 32.47 -5.81 6.33
CA PRO A 73 31.92 -6.59 7.43
C PRO A 73 30.44 -6.93 7.20
N GLU A 74 30.01 -8.12 7.55
CA GLU A 74 28.63 -8.61 7.30
C GLU A 74 27.56 -7.63 7.81
N GLY A 75 27.76 -7.01 8.99
CA GLY A 75 26.82 -6.04 9.54
C GLY A 75 26.74 -4.69 8.79
N GLU A 76 27.70 -4.40 7.90
CA GLU A 76 27.76 -3.15 7.13
C GLU A 76 27.24 -3.28 5.70
N GLN A 77 27.15 -4.51 5.18
CA GLN A 77 26.82 -4.77 3.78
C GLN A 77 25.44 -4.22 3.39
N ASN A 78 24.41 -4.45 4.19
CA ASN A 78 23.06 -3.95 3.89
C ASN A 78 22.99 -2.43 3.94
N THR A 79 23.69 -1.79 4.88
CA THR A 79 23.75 -0.33 4.94
C THR A 79 24.47 0.26 3.71
N ALA A 80 25.54 -0.37 3.24
CA ALA A 80 26.23 0.03 2.02
C ALA A 80 25.34 -0.11 0.77
N LYS A 81 24.61 -1.23 0.66
CA LYS A 81 23.62 -1.43 -0.40
C LYS A 81 22.52 -0.37 -0.37
N ALA A 82 21.99 -0.07 0.82
CA ALA A 82 20.99 0.96 1.00
C ALA A 82 21.50 2.35 0.59
N ARG A 83 22.77 2.68 0.86
CA ARG A 83 23.38 3.94 0.38
C ARG A 83 23.39 4.04 -1.15
N TYR A 84 23.73 2.96 -1.86
CA TYR A 84 23.64 2.95 -3.32
C TYR A 84 22.19 3.11 -3.81
N LEU A 85 21.25 2.44 -3.17
CA LEU A 85 19.84 2.55 -3.50
C LEU A 85 19.34 4.00 -3.35
N TYR A 86 19.50 4.61 -2.17
CA TYR A 86 18.95 5.95 -1.92
C TYR A 86 19.66 7.04 -2.72
N SER A 87 20.97 6.94 -2.92
CA SER A 87 21.67 7.87 -3.81
C SER A 87 21.16 7.77 -5.25
N LEU A 88 20.88 6.57 -5.74
CA LEU A 88 20.28 6.38 -7.07
C LEU A 88 18.85 6.95 -7.12
N TRP A 89 18.04 6.70 -6.09
CA TRP A 89 16.68 7.22 -6.07
C TRP A 89 16.64 8.74 -6.11
N ASN A 90 17.55 9.40 -5.42
CA ASN A 90 17.67 10.86 -5.54
C ASN A 90 18.05 11.30 -6.95
N GLU A 91 19.01 10.62 -7.59
CA GLU A 91 19.35 10.92 -8.98
C GLU A 91 18.17 10.75 -9.94
N VAL A 92 17.35 9.71 -9.73
CA VAL A 92 16.15 9.43 -10.54
C VAL A 92 15.07 10.49 -10.31
N VAL A 93 14.85 10.90 -9.06
CA VAL A 93 13.94 12.00 -8.70
C VAL A 93 14.40 13.31 -9.34
N ALA A 94 15.68 13.66 -9.19
CA ALA A 94 16.27 14.87 -9.80
C ALA A 94 16.13 14.85 -11.34
N ALA A 95 16.35 13.70 -11.97
CA ALA A 95 16.16 13.53 -13.40
C ALA A 95 14.69 13.74 -13.83
N GLY A 96 13.72 13.24 -13.06
CA GLY A 96 12.29 13.50 -13.26
C GLY A 96 11.93 14.97 -13.10
N LYS A 97 12.38 15.60 -12.02
CA LYS A 97 12.16 17.03 -11.74
C LYS A 97 12.72 17.94 -12.82
N SER A 98 13.82 17.55 -13.49
CA SER A 98 14.37 18.32 -14.62
C SER A 98 13.37 18.43 -15.81
N ILE A 99 12.41 17.51 -15.89
CA ILE A 99 11.36 17.47 -16.94
C ILE A 99 10.06 18.11 -16.47
N ALA A 100 9.70 17.94 -15.20
CA ALA A 100 8.45 18.42 -14.60
C ALA A 100 8.71 19.11 -13.25
N PRO A 101 9.33 20.30 -13.24
CA PRO A 101 9.81 20.94 -12.01
C PRO A 101 8.69 21.41 -11.06
N ASN A 102 7.46 21.48 -11.53
CA ASN A 102 6.29 21.95 -10.75
C ASN A 102 5.43 20.80 -10.20
N GLN A 103 5.77 19.55 -10.53
CA GLN A 103 5.05 18.39 -10.00
C GLN A 103 5.81 17.77 -8.84
N PRO A 104 5.11 17.27 -7.80
CA PRO A 104 5.77 16.59 -6.69
C PRO A 104 6.37 15.24 -7.09
N PHE A 105 7.51 14.91 -6.49
CA PHE A 105 8.19 13.63 -6.64
C PHE A 105 8.46 12.99 -5.30
N THR A 106 8.31 11.67 -5.23
CA THR A 106 8.61 10.89 -4.04
C THR A 106 9.22 9.53 -4.38
N ILE A 107 9.74 8.88 -3.37
CA ILE A 107 10.09 7.46 -3.35
C ILE A 107 9.02 6.69 -2.58
N VAL A 108 8.88 5.38 -2.81
CA VAL A 108 7.98 4.51 -2.04
C VAL A 108 8.83 3.55 -1.23
N ASN A 109 9.01 3.87 0.05
CA ASN A 109 9.83 3.11 0.99
C ASN A 109 9.01 2.07 1.74
N GLY A 110 9.59 0.92 2.04
CA GLY A 110 9.02 -0.02 2.99
C GLY A 110 9.23 0.49 4.42
N ASP A 111 8.15 0.91 5.05
CA ASP A 111 8.12 1.59 6.34
C ASP A 111 9.16 2.74 6.41
N ILE A 112 9.70 3.07 7.55
CA ILE A 112 10.76 4.09 7.73
C ILE A 112 12.16 3.48 7.86
N GLN A 113 12.34 2.24 7.36
CA GLN A 113 13.65 1.63 7.36
C GLN A 113 14.67 2.52 6.61
N TYR A 114 15.85 2.67 7.19
CA TYR A 114 16.91 3.55 6.68
C TYR A 114 16.54 5.04 6.58
N ILE A 115 15.62 5.55 7.39
CA ILE A 115 15.19 6.96 7.35
C ILE A 115 16.38 7.94 7.46
N ASP A 116 17.43 7.60 8.22
CA ASP A 116 18.63 8.45 8.33
C ASP A 116 19.41 8.53 7.00
N LEU A 117 19.39 7.46 6.20
CA LEU A 117 19.98 7.49 4.85
C LEU A 117 19.09 8.25 3.87
N ILE A 118 17.78 8.18 4.03
CA ILE A 118 16.86 9.00 3.23
C ILE A 118 17.11 10.48 3.49
N ALA A 119 17.23 10.87 4.75
CA ALA A 119 17.55 12.24 5.15
C ALA A 119 18.88 12.73 4.56
N GLU A 120 19.90 11.87 4.55
CA GLU A 120 21.24 12.20 4.03
C GLU A 120 21.29 12.26 2.50
N LEU A 121 20.61 11.33 1.81
CA LEU A 121 20.85 11.03 0.40
C LEU A 121 19.72 11.41 -0.55
N CYS A 122 18.52 11.73 -0.03
CA CYS A 122 17.35 12.05 -0.86
C CYS A 122 16.84 13.49 -0.65
N PRO A 123 17.69 14.54 -0.81
CA PRO A 123 17.25 15.91 -0.59
C PRO A 123 16.24 16.43 -1.64
N ASP A 124 16.08 15.73 -2.75
CA ASP A 124 15.22 16.17 -3.85
C ASP A 124 13.76 15.64 -3.76
N ILE A 125 13.42 14.76 -2.82
CA ILE A 125 12.04 14.32 -2.64
C ILE A 125 11.19 15.43 -2.00
N ASP A 126 9.93 15.54 -2.40
CA ASP A 126 9.00 16.55 -1.88
C ASP A 126 8.18 16.05 -0.68
N MET A 127 8.13 14.74 -0.49
CA MET A 127 7.44 14.04 0.59
C MET A 127 8.03 12.65 0.77
N LEU A 128 7.77 12.01 1.91
CA LEU A 128 8.04 10.60 2.08
C LEU A 128 6.82 9.77 1.66
N GLY A 129 6.95 9.01 0.58
CA GLY A 129 6.04 7.92 0.26
C GLY A 129 6.45 6.65 1.03
N THR A 130 5.50 5.99 1.68
CA THR A 130 5.80 4.79 2.46
C THR A 130 4.68 3.77 2.40
N ASN A 131 5.03 2.49 2.58
CA ASN A 131 4.10 1.40 2.86
C ASN A 131 4.30 0.99 4.32
N ALA A 132 3.25 1.02 5.14
CA ALA A 132 3.40 0.70 6.55
C ALA A 132 2.21 -0.10 7.10
N TYR A 133 2.52 -1.25 7.68
CA TYR A 133 1.56 -2.18 8.28
C TYR A 133 1.89 -2.35 9.76
N ARG A 134 1.36 -1.46 10.61
CA ARG A 134 1.70 -1.37 12.03
C ARG A 134 0.52 -1.66 12.97
N GLY A 135 -0.57 -2.27 12.47
CA GLY A 135 -1.78 -2.49 13.23
C GLY A 135 -2.64 -1.24 13.38
N LYS A 136 -3.23 -1.02 14.54
CA LYS A 136 -4.18 0.06 14.80
C LYS A 136 -3.60 1.46 14.74
N SER A 137 -2.29 1.60 14.92
CA SER A 137 -1.60 2.88 14.99
C SER A 137 -0.26 2.78 14.27
N PHE A 138 0.13 3.87 13.62
CA PHE A 138 1.46 4.00 13.01
C PHE A 138 2.54 4.38 14.03
N THR A 139 2.14 4.50 15.31
CA THR A 139 3.04 4.75 16.45
C THR A 139 3.93 5.98 16.24
N GLY A 140 5.25 5.86 16.41
CA GLY A 140 6.20 6.97 16.28
C GLY A 140 6.52 7.39 14.84
N LEU A 141 5.92 6.79 13.80
CA LEU A 141 6.26 7.07 12.40
C LEU A 141 6.17 8.57 12.06
N TRP A 142 5.08 9.21 12.45
CA TRP A 142 4.85 10.64 12.18
C TRP A 142 5.94 11.54 12.74
N ARG A 143 6.24 11.35 14.04
CA ARG A 143 7.30 12.10 14.73
C ARG A 143 8.67 11.80 14.13
N ASP A 144 8.98 10.53 13.85
CA ASP A 144 10.29 10.16 13.34
C ASP A 144 10.53 10.74 11.94
N VAL A 145 9.48 10.89 11.11
CA VAL A 145 9.57 11.56 9.80
C VAL A 145 9.69 13.07 9.97
N ASP A 146 8.89 13.67 10.85
CA ASP A 146 8.96 15.11 11.16
C ASP A 146 10.36 15.50 11.65
N GLU A 147 10.87 14.81 12.68
CA GLU A 147 12.17 15.10 13.28
C GLU A 147 13.37 14.88 12.34
N LYS A 148 13.30 13.87 11.43
CA LYS A 148 14.45 13.47 10.60
C LYS A 148 14.41 14.01 9.18
N LEU A 149 13.24 14.20 8.61
CA LEU A 149 13.08 14.61 7.22
C LEU A 149 12.45 15.99 7.08
N ASP A 150 11.65 16.45 8.05
CA ASP A 150 10.83 17.68 7.93
C ASP A 150 9.99 17.68 6.63
N LEU A 151 9.39 16.53 6.31
CA LEU A 151 8.65 16.31 5.07
C LEU A 151 7.23 15.80 5.35
N PRO A 152 6.27 16.08 4.45
CA PRO A 152 4.98 15.42 4.45
C PRO A 152 5.09 13.92 4.22
N VAL A 153 4.10 13.16 4.72
CA VAL A 153 3.98 11.70 4.56
C VAL A 153 2.74 11.35 3.76
N ILE A 154 2.91 10.48 2.77
CA ILE A 154 1.82 9.82 2.06
C ILE A 154 2.00 8.31 2.14
N PHE A 155 0.95 7.58 2.56
CA PHE A 155 0.99 6.12 2.50
C PHE A 155 0.59 5.65 1.10
N PHE A 156 1.48 4.94 0.44
CA PHE A 156 1.18 4.26 -0.82
C PHE A 156 0.53 2.91 -0.58
N GLU A 157 0.81 2.31 0.58
CA GLU A 157 0.09 1.15 1.07
C GLU A 157 -0.04 1.21 2.59
N PHE A 158 -1.22 0.89 3.07
CA PHE A 158 -1.53 0.53 4.44
C PHE A 158 -2.81 -0.29 4.43
N GLY A 159 -3.05 -1.08 5.45
CA GLY A 159 -4.24 -1.91 5.46
C GLY A 159 -4.26 -2.88 6.62
N SER A 160 -5.21 -3.80 6.53
CA SER A 160 -5.35 -4.97 7.38
C SER A 160 -6.05 -6.05 6.60
N ASP A 161 -5.69 -7.31 6.82
CA ASP A 161 -6.45 -8.41 6.26
C ASP A 161 -7.78 -8.65 6.98
N ALA A 162 -8.67 -9.40 6.34
CA ALA A 162 -9.95 -9.80 6.86
C ALA A 162 -9.95 -11.28 7.30
N PHE A 163 -8.79 -11.85 7.64
CA PHE A 163 -8.67 -13.24 8.04
C PHE A 163 -8.10 -13.36 9.45
N ASN A 164 -8.85 -14.02 10.33
CA ASN A 164 -8.39 -14.32 11.68
C ASN A 164 -7.57 -15.61 11.68
N ALA A 165 -6.25 -15.49 11.81
CA ALA A 165 -5.31 -16.59 11.77
C ALA A 165 -5.42 -17.53 12.99
N ARG A 166 -6.05 -17.13 14.09
CA ARG A 166 -6.31 -17.99 15.26
C ARG A 166 -7.51 -18.89 15.05
N ASP A 167 -8.59 -18.32 14.52
CA ASP A 167 -9.89 -18.97 14.41
C ASP A 167 -10.12 -19.58 13.01
N PHE A 168 -9.22 -19.32 12.07
CA PHE A 168 -9.25 -19.78 10.68
C PHE A 168 -10.55 -19.40 9.96
N GLN A 169 -10.96 -18.15 10.08
CA GLN A 169 -12.19 -17.63 9.47
C GLN A 169 -12.06 -16.17 9.05
N GLU A 170 -12.95 -15.75 8.15
CA GLU A 170 -13.07 -14.33 7.79
C GLU A 170 -13.51 -13.51 9.02
N ASP A 171 -12.81 -12.40 9.28
CA ASP A 171 -13.08 -11.45 10.35
C ASP A 171 -13.15 -10.02 9.80
N GLN A 172 -14.28 -9.69 9.21
CA GLN A 172 -14.52 -8.37 8.63
C GLN A 172 -14.57 -7.26 9.69
N LEU A 173 -14.98 -7.59 10.92
CA LEU A 173 -15.08 -6.62 12.00
C LEU A 173 -13.69 -6.13 12.43
N SER A 174 -12.75 -7.05 12.63
CA SER A 174 -11.39 -6.71 13.01
C SER A 174 -10.70 -5.87 11.93
N GLN A 175 -10.83 -6.24 10.65
CA GLN A 175 -10.34 -5.44 9.53
C GLN A 175 -10.90 -4.01 9.56
N ALA A 176 -12.21 -3.88 9.70
CA ALA A 176 -12.90 -2.60 9.69
C ALA A 176 -12.52 -1.70 10.87
N LEU A 177 -12.34 -2.27 12.06
CA LEU A 177 -11.91 -1.54 13.26
C LEU A 177 -10.47 -1.04 13.13
N ILE A 178 -9.55 -1.86 12.60
CA ILE A 178 -8.16 -1.45 12.37
C ILE A 178 -8.12 -0.30 11.37
N LEU A 179 -8.80 -0.41 10.24
CA LEU A 179 -8.84 0.64 9.23
C LEU A 179 -9.48 1.93 9.75
N LYS A 180 -10.52 1.83 10.57
CA LYS A 180 -11.11 2.99 11.25
C LYS A 180 -10.08 3.71 12.12
N ASP A 181 -9.34 2.97 12.94
CA ASP A 181 -8.34 3.55 13.85
C ASP A 181 -7.16 4.17 13.06
N GLN A 182 -6.68 3.51 12.02
CA GLN A 182 -5.62 4.02 11.11
C GLN A 182 -6.05 5.34 10.43
N TRP A 183 -7.26 5.40 9.87
CA TRP A 183 -7.76 6.62 9.25
C TRP A 183 -7.98 7.75 10.25
N GLN A 184 -8.47 7.44 11.46
CA GLN A 184 -8.59 8.45 12.52
C GLN A 184 -7.24 9.07 12.86
N GLU A 185 -6.20 8.24 12.97
CA GLU A 185 -4.84 8.72 13.22
C GLU A 185 -4.33 9.60 12.08
N MET A 186 -4.45 9.15 10.81
CA MET A 186 -4.06 9.95 9.65
C MET A 186 -4.78 11.30 9.58
N TYR A 187 -6.08 11.33 9.88
CA TYR A 187 -6.86 12.57 9.89
C TYR A 187 -6.45 13.51 11.02
N ASN A 188 -6.18 12.98 12.22
CA ASN A 188 -5.66 13.76 13.33
C ASN A 188 -4.26 14.33 13.07
N LYS A 189 -3.48 13.70 12.18
CA LYS A 189 -2.15 14.13 11.77
C LYS A 189 -2.15 14.86 10.42
N ALA A 190 -3.32 15.21 9.88
CA ALA A 190 -3.40 15.95 8.62
C ALA A 190 -2.63 17.27 8.70
N ALA A 191 -2.04 17.69 7.58
CA ALA A 191 -1.08 18.80 7.47
C ALA A 191 -1.55 20.17 8.03
N THR A 192 -2.79 20.28 8.47
CA THR A 192 -3.35 21.51 9.07
C THR A 192 -3.75 21.35 10.53
N ASN A 193 -3.58 20.16 11.13
CA ASN A 193 -4.17 19.83 12.42
C ASN A 193 -3.20 19.93 13.62
N GLY A 194 -2.06 20.58 13.47
CA GLY A 194 -1.07 20.74 14.54
C GLY A 194 -0.33 19.44 14.88
N GLU A 195 0.36 19.40 16.02
CA GLU A 195 1.33 18.35 16.36
C GLU A 195 2.36 18.19 15.23
N GLU A 196 2.65 16.96 14.76
CA GLU A 196 3.51 16.77 13.60
C GLU A 196 2.87 17.36 12.34
N GLY A 197 1.54 17.19 12.17
CA GLY A 197 0.77 17.81 11.09
C GLY A 197 1.30 17.52 9.68
N ASN A 198 1.84 16.32 9.45
CA ASN A 198 2.57 15.97 8.23
C ASN A 198 1.87 14.92 7.34
N SER A 199 0.68 14.43 7.73
CA SER A 199 -0.11 13.52 6.88
C SER A 199 -0.75 14.26 5.70
N ILE A 200 -0.51 13.78 4.47
CA ILE A 200 -1.15 14.32 3.26
C ILE A 200 -2.03 13.31 2.54
N GLY A 201 -2.26 12.14 3.12
CA GLY A 201 -3.19 11.15 2.61
C GLY A 201 -2.62 9.75 2.49
N ALA A 202 -3.44 8.85 1.93
CA ALA A 202 -3.08 7.45 1.86
C ALA A 202 -3.86 6.69 0.78
N PHE A 203 -3.28 5.59 0.31
CA PHE A 203 -3.94 4.59 -0.52
C PHE A 203 -4.06 3.29 0.28
N ILE A 204 -5.29 2.78 0.39
CA ILE A 204 -5.53 1.53 1.07
C ILE A 204 -5.08 0.34 0.22
N PHE A 205 -4.38 -0.58 0.80
CA PHE A 205 -4.12 -1.89 0.26
C PHE A 205 -5.06 -2.89 0.94
N GLU A 206 -6.15 -3.37 0.21
CA GLU A 206 -6.39 -3.06 -1.19
C GLU A 206 -7.89 -3.00 -1.51
N TRP A 207 -8.24 -2.72 -2.76
CA TRP A 207 -9.64 -2.63 -3.18
C TRP A 207 -10.35 -3.98 -3.16
N ARG A 208 -9.71 -5.04 -3.64
CA ARG A 208 -10.30 -6.36 -3.81
C ARG A 208 -9.26 -7.45 -3.61
N ASP A 209 -9.67 -8.53 -2.93
CA ASP A 209 -8.82 -9.69 -2.66
C ASP A 209 -8.04 -10.19 -3.87
N ASP A 210 -6.78 -10.53 -3.64
CA ASP A 210 -5.82 -11.01 -4.61
C ASP A 210 -5.53 -12.51 -4.43
N TRP A 211 -6.43 -13.38 -4.86
CA TRP A 211 -6.32 -14.85 -4.71
C TRP A 211 -5.13 -15.50 -5.42
N TRP A 212 -4.27 -14.73 -6.03
CA TRP A 212 -3.04 -15.18 -6.68
C TRP A 212 -1.78 -14.88 -5.86
N LYS A 213 -1.91 -14.24 -4.72
CA LYS A 213 -0.81 -13.96 -3.79
C LYS A 213 -0.27 -15.25 -3.19
N TYR A 214 0.80 -15.16 -2.51
CA TYR A 214 1.53 -16.15 -1.73
C TYR A 214 1.33 -17.63 -2.13
N LEU A 215 2.30 -18.17 -2.89
CA LEU A 215 2.42 -19.57 -3.31
C LEU A 215 1.28 -20.13 -4.20
N GLN A 216 0.25 -19.38 -4.50
CA GLN A 216 -0.83 -19.81 -5.39
C GLN A 216 -0.50 -19.53 -6.85
N ILE A 217 0.14 -20.49 -7.52
CA ILE A 217 0.44 -20.41 -8.96
C ILE A 217 -0.48 -21.26 -9.83
N GLU A 218 -1.23 -22.20 -9.23
CA GLU A 218 -2.04 -23.19 -9.95
C GLU A 218 -3.54 -23.12 -9.63
N ARG A 219 -3.90 -22.73 -8.40
CA ARG A 219 -5.27 -22.75 -7.90
C ARG A 219 -5.76 -21.35 -7.55
N LEU A 220 -5.78 -20.48 -8.55
CA LEU A 220 -6.23 -19.07 -8.41
C LEU A 220 -7.76 -18.92 -8.20
N ASP A 221 -8.48 -20.03 -8.14
CA ASP A 221 -9.91 -20.12 -7.82
C ASP A 221 -10.19 -20.37 -6.33
N ILE A 222 -9.15 -20.54 -5.51
CA ILE A 222 -9.23 -20.76 -4.07
C ILE A 222 -8.48 -19.65 -3.36
N GLN A 223 -9.12 -19.05 -2.37
CA GLN A 223 -8.47 -18.12 -1.45
C GLN A 223 -7.62 -18.90 -0.45
N ASP A 224 -6.32 -18.59 -0.38
CA ASP A 224 -5.40 -19.25 0.54
C ASP A 224 -5.64 -18.77 1.97
N THR A 225 -5.43 -19.67 2.92
CA THR A 225 -5.47 -19.38 4.35
C THR A 225 -4.07 -19.41 4.98
N ASN A 226 -3.02 -19.60 4.17
CA ASN A 226 -1.64 -19.48 4.64
C ASN A 226 -1.23 -18.02 4.67
N ALA A 227 -0.62 -17.58 5.76
CA ALA A 227 -0.14 -16.23 5.88
C ALA A 227 1.16 -16.04 5.09
N SER A 228 1.28 -14.91 4.41
CA SER A 228 2.45 -14.54 3.62
C SER A 228 3.63 -14.16 4.52
N TRP A 229 3.35 -13.47 5.63
CA TRP A 229 4.35 -12.98 6.56
C TRP A 229 3.77 -12.77 7.97
N SER A 230 4.62 -12.45 8.93
CA SER A 230 4.27 -12.28 10.33
C SER A 230 4.33 -10.82 10.73
N ASN A 231 3.27 -10.34 11.39
CA ASN A 231 3.24 -9.00 11.96
C ASN A 231 2.62 -9.01 13.36
N GLN A 232 3.44 -8.86 14.38
CA GLN A 232 3.00 -8.86 15.78
C GLN A 232 2.12 -7.66 16.16
N ALA A 233 1.98 -6.66 15.31
CA ALA A 233 1.07 -5.53 15.54
C ALA A 233 -0.42 -5.93 15.46
N TYR A 234 -0.72 -7.10 14.91
CA TYR A 234 -2.08 -7.68 14.83
C TYR A 234 -2.27 -8.75 15.91
N LEU A 235 -2.01 -8.40 17.16
CA LEU A 235 -1.94 -9.35 18.28
C LEU A 235 -3.26 -10.07 18.58
N PHE A 236 -4.41 -9.53 18.17
CA PHE A 236 -5.70 -10.16 18.41
C PHE A 236 -5.93 -11.39 17.53
N ASP A 237 -5.28 -11.50 16.38
CA ASP A 237 -5.30 -12.67 15.52
C ASP A 237 -3.95 -13.40 15.41
N TRP A 238 -2.94 -12.92 16.16
CA TRP A 238 -1.63 -13.52 16.21
C TRP A 238 -1.69 -15.01 16.64
N ALA A 239 -1.19 -15.89 15.80
CA ALA A 239 -1.06 -17.31 16.07
C ALA A 239 0.39 -17.67 16.37
N ASP A 240 0.69 -18.26 17.55
CA ASP A 240 2.03 -18.62 17.98
C ASP A 240 2.76 -19.48 16.93
N GLY A 241 3.98 -19.06 16.58
CA GLY A 241 4.84 -19.77 15.62
C GLY A 241 4.33 -19.74 14.18
N LYS A 242 3.32 -18.94 13.88
CA LYS A 242 2.76 -18.77 12.53
C LYS A 242 2.72 -17.29 12.14
N ASN A 243 2.68 -17.05 10.85
CA ASN A 243 2.36 -15.75 10.30
C ASN A 243 0.86 -15.44 10.52
N ASN A 244 0.53 -14.15 10.51
CA ASN A 244 -0.84 -13.68 10.68
C ASN A 244 -1.22 -12.57 9.68
N MET A 245 -0.42 -12.37 8.63
CA MET A 245 -0.72 -11.45 7.54
C MET A 245 -1.06 -12.25 6.28
N ASN A 246 -2.36 -12.33 5.99
CA ASN A 246 -2.90 -13.10 4.89
C ASN A 246 -3.19 -12.16 3.71
N GLU A 247 -2.22 -11.98 2.79
CA GLU A 247 -2.31 -11.00 1.71
C GLU A 247 -3.53 -11.19 0.80
N GLU A 248 -3.98 -12.42 0.60
CA GLU A 248 -5.17 -12.69 -0.21
C GLU A 248 -6.49 -12.18 0.38
N TRP A 249 -6.45 -11.67 1.63
CA TRP A 249 -7.63 -11.17 2.35
C TRP A 249 -7.61 -9.67 2.63
N PHE A 250 -6.71 -8.93 2.00
CA PHE A 250 -6.56 -7.50 2.25
C PHE A 250 -7.65 -6.63 1.61
N GLY A 251 -8.42 -7.17 0.66
CA GLY A 251 -9.47 -6.43 -0.01
C GLY A 251 -10.51 -5.84 0.94
N ILE A 252 -10.84 -4.55 0.78
CA ILE A 252 -12.07 -4.00 1.40
C ILE A 252 -13.31 -4.56 0.72
N THR A 253 -13.14 -5.23 -0.41
CA THR A 253 -14.15 -6.07 -1.07
C THR A 253 -13.59 -7.47 -1.30
N ALA A 254 -14.37 -8.49 -0.94
CA ALA A 254 -14.06 -9.87 -1.28
C ALA A 254 -14.43 -10.18 -2.73
N LEU A 255 -13.82 -11.22 -3.30
CA LEU A 255 -14.28 -11.81 -4.56
C LEU A 255 -15.62 -12.52 -4.34
N GLY A 256 -16.61 -12.12 -5.10
CA GLY A 256 -17.91 -12.78 -5.17
C GLY A 256 -18.00 -13.77 -6.33
N PRO A 257 -19.19 -14.35 -6.56
CA PRO A 257 -19.38 -15.29 -7.64
C PRO A 257 -19.13 -14.65 -9.03
N MET A 258 -18.72 -15.49 -9.99
CA MET A 258 -18.60 -15.06 -11.37
C MET A 258 -19.95 -14.66 -11.95
N ASN A 259 -20.00 -13.55 -12.67
CA ASN A 259 -21.16 -13.17 -13.47
C ASN A 259 -21.20 -13.94 -14.81
N SER A 260 -22.23 -13.66 -15.62
CA SER A 260 -22.38 -14.29 -16.95
C SER A 260 -21.22 -14.07 -17.91
N ASP A 261 -20.41 -13.02 -17.69
CA ASP A 261 -19.27 -12.66 -18.53
C ASP A 261 -17.96 -13.25 -18.01
N GLY A 262 -18.02 -14.09 -16.96
CA GLY A 262 -16.85 -14.71 -16.34
C GLY A 262 -16.04 -13.73 -15.47
N VAL A 263 -16.64 -12.63 -15.05
CA VAL A 263 -16.00 -11.64 -14.18
C VAL A 263 -16.49 -11.84 -12.75
N ALA A 264 -15.56 -11.96 -11.81
CA ALA A 264 -15.89 -12.03 -10.40
C ALA A 264 -16.54 -10.73 -9.91
N THR A 265 -17.67 -10.83 -9.23
CA THR A 265 -18.32 -9.67 -8.61
C THR A 265 -17.55 -9.26 -7.36
N ALA A 266 -17.64 -7.98 -6.97
CA ALA A 266 -17.10 -7.52 -5.71
C ALA A 266 -18.19 -7.64 -4.61
N ARG A 267 -17.81 -8.23 -3.48
CA ARG A 267 -18.66 -8.31 -2.27
C ARG A 267 -18.09 -7.35 -1.22
N PRO A 268 -18.69 -6.17 -1.03
CA PRO A 268 -18.21 -5.22 -0.02
C PRO A 268 -18.18 -5.84 1.38
N ARG A 269 -17.04 -5.65 2.06
CA ARG A 269 -16.87 -5.95 3.49
C ARG A 269 -17.26 -4.75 4.36
N MET A 270 -17.31 -4.92 5.67
CA MET A 270 -17.55 -3.83 6.62
C MET A 270 -16.51 -2.70 6.45
N ALA A 271 -15.27 -3.02 6.10
CA ALA A 271 -14.20 -2.08 5.76
C ALA A 271 -14.59 -1.12 4.62
N TYR A 272 -15.31 -1.58 3.61
CA TYR A 272 -15.84 -0.74 2.54
C TYR A 272 -16.79 0.35 3.08
N ASP A 273 -17.64 0.01 4.03
CA ASP A 273 -18.54 0.98 4.64
C ASP A 273 -17.79 1.98 5.54
N VAL A 274 -16.72 1.54 6.23
CA VAL A 274 -15.80 2.45 6.94
C VAL A 274 -15.23 3.47 5.97
N MET A 275 -14.70 3.04 4.82
CA MET A 275 -14.15 3.96 3.81
C MET A 275 -15.21 4.93 3.28
N ALA A 276 -16.44 4.44 3.05
CA ALA A 276 -17.53 5.29 2.59
C ALA A 276 -17.91 6.40 3.59
N GLU A 277 -17.78 6.14 4.89
CA GLU A 277 -17.98 7.17 5.93
C GLU A 277 -16.76 8.11 6.05
N VAL A 278 -15.54 7.56 6.05
CA VAL A 278 -14.30 8.34 6.15
C VAL A 278 -14.22 9.40 5.07
N PHE A 279 -14.48 9.05 3.81
CA PHE A 279 -14.36 9.98 2.67
C PHE A 279 -15.46 11.06 2.61
N ARG A 280 -16.36 11.12 3.58
CA ARG A 280 -17.33 12.23 3.71
C ARG A 280 -16.77 13.47 4.38
N MET A 281 -15.61 13.36 5.02
CA MET A 281 -14.96 14.45 5.72
C MET A 281 -13.67 14.87 5.01
N ASP A 282 -13.47 16.17 4.91
CA ASP A 282 -12.18 16.75 4.50
C ASP A 282 -11.34 17.03 5.76
N PRO A 283 -10.29 16.25 6.03
CA PRO A 283 -9.49 16.39 7.23
C PRO A 283 -8.67 17.69 7.26
N TYR A 284 -8.45 18.33 6.11
CA TYR A 284 -7.68 19.57 6.02
C TYR A 284 -8.48 20.81 6.42
N THR A 285 -9.80 20.70 6.48
CA THR A 285 -10.71 21.79 6.89
C THR A 285 -11.41 21.50 8.21
N ALA A 286 -11.51 20.21 8.61
CA ALA A 286 -12.16 19.81 9.85
C ALA A 286 -11.24 20.05 11.06
N SER A 287 -11.82 20.48 12.16
CA SER A 287 -11.12 20.54 13.44
C SER A 287 -10.87 19.13 14.00
N LYS A 288 -9.85 19.00 14.86
CA LYS A 288 -9.55 17.76 15.57
C LYS A 288 -10.77 17.23 16.39
N ALA A 289 -11.59 18.15 16.93
CA ALA A 289 -12.81 17.76 17.63
C ALA A 289 -13.87 17.16 16.71
N GLU A 290 -14.05 17.69 15.51
CA GLU A 290 -14.97 17.16 14.51
C GLU A 290 -14.49 15.81 13.98
N ILE A 291 -13.18 15.67 13.71
CA ILE A 291 -12.57 14.38 13.33
C ILE A 291 -12.86 13.33 14.39
N ASN A 292 -12.48 13.59 15.65
CA ASN A 292 -12.68 12.64 16.72
C ASN A 292 -14.15 12.33 16.97
N SER A 293 -15.06 13.31 16.82
CA SER A 293 -16.51 13.09 16.92
C SER A 293 -17.04 12.17 15.82
N MET A 294 -16.60 12.36 14.58
CA MET A 294 -16.99 11.50 13.47
C MET A 294 -16.59 10.04 13.74
N PHE A 295 -15.34 9.79 14.07
CA PHE A 295 -14.86 8.43 14.32
C PHE A 295 -15.46 7.80 15.58
N ALA A 296 -15.72 8.57 16.65
CA ALA A 296 -16.37 8.09 17.84
C ALA A 296 -17.85 7.68 17.61
N ASN A 297 -18.53 8.38 16.70
CA ASN A 297 -19.93 8.07 16.35
C ASN A 297 -20.07 7.02 15.25
N MET A 298 -18.97 6.54 14.67
CA MET A 298 -18.98 5.49 13.64
C MET A 298 -19.18 4.13 14.32
N ASP A 299 -20.42 3.64 14.31
CA ASP A 299 -20.75 2.30 14.79
C ASP A 299 -20.47 1.27 13.70
N VAL A 300 -19.27 0.69 13.75
CA VAL A 300 -18.81 -0.31 12.76
C VAL A 300 -19.67 -1.57 12.78
N GLY A 301 -20.22 -1.95 13.96
CA GLY A 301 -21.11 -3.12 14.08
C GLY A 301 -22.39 -3.03 13.24
N LEU A 302 -22.89 -1.81 12.98
CA LEU A 302 -24.04 -1.62 12.09
C LEU A 302 -23.73 -1.90 10.62
N PHE A 303 -22.47 -1.97 10.23
CA PHE A 303 -22.08 -2.21 8.84
C PHE A 303 -22.26 -3.68 8.42
N GLU A 304 -22.26 -4.61 9.38
CA GLU A 304 -22.67 -5.99 9.14
C GLU A 304 -24.08 -6.06 8.58
N LEU A 305 -25.03 -5.36 9.22
CA LEU A 305 -26.41 -5.28 8.74
C LEU A 305 -26.54 -4.66 7.34
N LYS A 306 -25.69 -3.67 7.00
CA LYS A 306 -25.67 -3.12 5.64
C LYS A 306 -25.21 -4.17 4.62
N GLY A 307 -24.26 -5.01 4.97
CA GLY A 307 -23.78 -6.13 4.14
C GLY A 307 -24.90 -7.13 3.87
N ASP A 308 -25.62 -7.54 4.88
CA ASP A 308 -26.76 -8.48 4.77
C ASP A 308 -27.88 -7.92 3.89
N VAL A 309 -28.23 -6.66 4.06
CA VAL A 309 -29.25 -6.00 3.23
C VAL A 309 -28.81 -5.93 1.76
N ARG A 310 -27.52 -5.66 1.49
CA ARG A 310 -26.97 -5.69 0.12
C ARG A 310 -27.05 -7.08 -0.49
N ALA A 311 -26.67 -8.11 0.25
CA ALA A 311 -26.73 -9.50 -0.20
C ALA A 311 -28.17 -9.92 -0.56
N VAL A 312 -29.13 -9.64 0.30
CA VAL A 312 -30.55 -9.93 0.04
C VAL A 312 -31.06 -9.18 -1.19
N LYS A 313 -30.72 -7.89 -1.34
CA LYS A 313 -31.11 -7.11 -2.53
C LYS A 313 -30.53 -7.69 -3.81
N ALA A 314 -29.24 -8.07 -3.81
CA ALA A 314 -28.60 -8.67 -4.96
C ALA A 314 -29.25 -9.99 -5.38
N GLU A 315 -29.59 -10.85 -4.41
CA GLU A 315 -30.31 -12.10 -4.65
C GLU A 315 -31.72 -11.86 -5.22
N MET A 316 -32.44 -10.88 -4.68
CA MET A 316 -33.75 -10.50 -5.20
C MET A 316 -33.68 -10.02 -6.66
N GLU A 317 -32.68 -9.21 -7.01
CA GLU A 317 -32.49 -8.72 -8.39
C GLU A 317 -32.13 -9.86 -9.34
N GLU A 318 -31.29 -10.79 -8.91
CA GLU A 318 -30.94 -11.98 -9.70
C GLU A 318 -32.16 -12.87 -9.94
N ASN A 319 -32.98 -13.09 -8.90
CA ASN A 319 -34.22 -13.87 -9.01
C ASN A 319 -35.25 -13.20 -9.93
N LYS A 320 -35.36 -11.86 -9.89
CA LYS A 320 -36.19 -11.12 -10.86
C LYS A 320 -35.72 -11.32 -12.31
N LYS A 321 -34.41 -11.26 -12.55
CA LYS A 321 -33.85 -11.52 -13.88
C LYS A 321 -34.16 -12.95 -14.36
N LYS A 322 -33.99 -13.94 -13.51
CA LYS A 322 -34.33 -15.35 -13.84
C LYS A 322 -35.81 -15.53 -14.19
N LEU A 323 -36.72 -14.89 -13.45
CA LEU A 323 -38.16 -14.93 -13.70
C LEU A 323 -38.55 -14.21 -15.01
N SER A 324 -37.90 -13.11 -15.36
CA SER A 324 -38.15 -12.40 -16.61
C SER A 324 -37.71 -13.20 -17.85
N PHE A 325 -36.69 -14.06 -17.72
CA PHE A 325 -36.22 -14.94 -18.78
C PHE A 325 -37.16 -16.18 -19.02
N THR A 326 -37.89 -16.59 -18.00
CA THR A 326 -38.80 -17.74 -18.09
C THR A 326 -40.23 -17.39 -18.53
N GLY A 327 -40.61 -16.10 -18.55
CA GLY A 327 -41.94 -15.61 -18.94
C GLY A 327 -42.09 -15.30 -20.44
N GLY A 328 -41.10 -15.57 -21.27
CA GLY A 328 -41.13 -15.33 -22.71
C GLY A 328 -41.12 -16.61 -23.56
N ARG A 329 -42.08 -17.53 -23.29
CA ARG A 329 -42.36 -18.64 -24.21
C ARG A 329 -43.87 -18.67 -24.47
#